data_f55ae5c311b1b4234ba2f1a9279b27f0
#
_entry.id   f55ae5c311b1b4234ba2f1a9279b27f0
#
_cell.length_a   1.000
_cell.length_b   1.000
_cell.length_c   1.000
_cell.angle_alpha   90.00
_cell.angle_beta   90.00
_cell.angle_gamma   90.00
#
_symmetry.space_group_name_H-M   'P 1'
#
loop_
_entity.id
_entity.type
_entity.pdbx_description
1 polymer ?
#
loop_
_entity_poly.entity_id
_entity_poly.type
_entity_poly.pdbx_seq_one_letter_code
_entity_poly.pdbx_strand_id
1 'polypeptide(L)'
;ITDDTIFNHLGLCIIDEQHRFGVNQRQKLLTKTARNIIKPEDGKPRAPHLLTMTATPIPRSLQLTVFGDLDVSVIGELPQGRQPIDTRVIRQNDLKEQLYPKVREEINSGHQVYWICRAIEDKPGSETSSVKKQTKKLQELFPKYKVEFLHGRMKPDEKDLIMEKFASGKIDLLVSTTVVEVGVNVPNATLMVISDAENYGLAQLHQLRGRVGRGSASSCCYLISASEK
;
A
#
# COMPACT_ATOMS: atom_id res chain seq x y z
N ILE A 1 18.91 0.79 -6.72
CA ILE A 1 20.19 0.16 -7.17
C ILE A 1 21.07 1.30 -7.60
N THR A 2 22.12 1.57 -6.81
CA THR A 2 23.13 2.59 -7.12
C THR A 2 23.99 2.12 -8.28
N ASP A 3 24.55 3.05 -9.05
CA ASP A 3 25.36 2.69 -10.21
C ASP A 3 26.67 1.94 -9.81
N ASP A 4 27.11 2.11 -8.58
CA ASP A 4 28.33 1.50 -8.03
C ASP A 4 28.15 0.07 -7.49
N THR A 5 26.92 -0.44 -7.46
CA THR A 5 26.66 -1.80 -6.95
C THR A 5 27.14 -2.85 -7.95
N ILE A 6 28.12 -3.66 -7.56
CA ILE A 6 28.64 -4.78 -8.33
C ILE A 6 28.24 -6.07 -7.62
N PHE A 7 27.71 -7.03 -8.38
CA PHE A 7 27.36 -8.35 -7.88
C PHE A 7 28.39 -9.37 -8.36
N ASN A 8 29.04 -10.07 -7.44
CA ASN A 8 29.88 -11.19 -7.79
C ASN A 8 29.03 -12.47 -7.83
N HIS A 9 29.01 -13.16 -8.97
CA HIS A 9 28.30 -14.45 -9.14
C HIS A 9 26.79 -14.40 -8.83
N LEU A 10 26.08 -13.39 -9.38
CA LEU A 10 24.62 -13.26 -9.21
C LEU A 10 23.90 -14.44 -9.91
N GLY A 11 23.27 -15.32 -9.13
CA GLY A 11 22.52 -16.47 -9.61
C GLY A 11 21.02 -16.27 -9.69
N LEU A 12 20.46 -15.40 -8.83
CA LEU A 12 19.03 -15.11 -8.75
C LEU A 12 18.80 -13.62 -8.45
N CYS A 13 17.89 -13.00 -9.18
CA CYS A 13 17.42 -11.65 -8.94
C CYS A 13 15.90 -11.69 -8.64
N ILE A 14 15.49 -11.16 -7.49
CA ILE A 14 14.09 -11.08 -7.09
C ILE A 14 13.65 -9.61 -7.06
N ILE A 15 12.59 -9.28 -7.81
CA ILE A 15 11.99 -7.95 -7.84
C ILE A 15 10.59 -8.05 -7.26
N ASP A 16 10.40 -7.50 -6.07
CA ASP A 16 9.09 -7.36 -5.47
C ASP A 16 8.44 -6.03 -5.87
N GLU A 17 7.10 -6.01 -5.94
CA GLU A 17 6.32 -4.84 -6.35
C GLU A 17 6.84 -4.21 -7.66
N GLN A 18 6.94 -5.02 -8.70
CA GLN A 18 7.54 -4.67 -10.00
C GLN A 18 7.07 -3.31 -10.56
N HIS A 19 5.82 -2.91 -10.30
CA HIS A 19 5.27 -1.64 -10.77
C HIS A 19 5.97 -0.40 -10.18
N ARG A 20 6.73 -0.55 -9.08
CA ARG A 20 7.55 0.52 -8.48
C ARG A 20 8.84 0.80 -9.25
N PHE A 21 9.22 -0.12 -10.11
CA PHE A 21 10.43 0.03 -10.93
C PHE A 21 10.07 0.58 -12.31
N GLY A 22 10.60 1.75 -12.65
CA GLY A 22 10.52 2.30 -14.00
C GLY A 22 11.20 1.41 -15.04
N VAL A 23 10.83 1.54 -16.30
CA VAL A 23 11.41 0.77 -17.42
C VAL A 23 12.93 0.88 -17.43
N ASN A 24 13.48 2.07 -17.24
CA ASN A 24 14.93 2.32 -17.21
C ASN A 24 15.64 1.62 -16.04
N GLN A 25 14.99 1.54 -14.86
CA GLN A 25 15.58 0.86 -13.69
C GLN A 25 15.61 -0.65 -13.91
N ARG A 26 14.58 -1.22 -14.53
CA ARG A 26 14.53 -2.64 -14.89
C ARG A 26 15.59 -2.98 -15.93
N GLN A 27 15.71 -2.15 -16.99
CA GLN A 27 16.74 -2.32 -18.01
C GLN A 27 18.16 -2.23 -17.41
N LYS A 28 18.40 -1.26 -16.52
CA LYS A 28 19.69 -1.15 -15.80
C LYS A 28 19.99 -2.41 -14.97
N LEU A 29 19.00 -2.96 -14.29
CA LEU A 29 19.16 -4.18 -13.50
C LEU A 29 19.52 -5.37 -14.41
N LEU A 30 18.78 -5.57 -15.50
CA LEU A 30 19.05 -6.63 -16.47
C LEU A 30 20.42 -6.46 -17.14
N THR A 31 20.82 -5.25 -17.45
CA THR A 31 22.16 -4.97 -18.04
C THR A 31 23.27 -5.22 -17.04
N LYS A 32 23.09 -4.89 -15.77
CA LYS A 32 24.06 -5.20 -14.70
C LYS A 32 24.16 -6.69 -14.46
N THR A 33 23.05 -7.42 -14.49
CA THR A 33 23.04 -8.88 -14.37
C THR A 33 23.69 -9.54 -15.58
N ALA A 34 23.45 -9.04 -16.79
CA ALA A 34 24.07 -9.56 -18.01
C ALA A 34 25.61 -9.36 -18.06
N ARG A 35 26.13 -8.29 -17.44
CA ARG A 35 27.60 -8.06 -17.36
C ARG A 35 28.31 -9.02 -16.41
N ASN A 36 27.61 -9.60 -15.46
CA ASN A 36 28.13 -10.55 -14.48
C ASN A 36 27.76 -12.00 -14.85
N ILE A 37 27.88 -12.33 -16.14
CA ILE A 37 27.64 -13.68 -16.62
C ILE A 37 28.63 -14.62 -15.93
N ILE A 38 28.10 -15.55 -15.14
CA ILE A 38 28.87 -16.65 -14.59
C ILE A 38 29.41 -17.46 -15.79
N LYS A 39 30.70 -17.54 -15.95
CA LYS A 39 31.33 -18.48 -16.87
C LYS A 39 31.65 -19.74 -16.08
N PRO A 40 30.80 -20.76 -16.09
CA PRO A 40 31.12 -22.03 -15.46
C PRO A 40 32.29 -22.72 -16.22
N GLU A 41 32.82 -23.77 -15.63
CA GLU A 41 33.90 -24.56 -16.23
C GLU A 41 33.59 -25.11 -17.63
N ASP A 42 32.26 -25.24 -17.95
CA ASP A 42 31.77 -25.65 -19.27
C ASP A 42 31.82 -24.53 -20.33
N GLY A 43 32.27 -23.32 -19.96
CA GLY A 43 32.46 -22.17 -20.86
C GLY A 43 31.13 -21.50 -21.33
N LYS A 44 29.97 -22.00 -20.93
CA LYS A 44 28.69 -21.43 -21.37
C LYS A 44 28.22 -20.31 -20.42
N PRO A 45 28.00 -19.10 -20.92
CA PRO A 45 27.51 -18.00 -20.09
C PRO A 45 26.11 -18.32 -19.53
N ARG A 46 25.94 -18.24 -18.21
CA ARG A 46 24.65 -18.42 -17.54
C ARG A 46 24.16 -17.09 -17.06
N ALA A 47 22.97 -16.67 -17.53
CA ALA A 47 22.26 -15.52 -16.99
C ALA A 47 21.65 -15.86 -15.62
N PRO A 48 21.59 -14.92 -14.68
CA PRO A 48 20.88 -15.13 -13.43
C PRO A 48 19.38 -15.33 -13.69
N HIS A 49 18.75 -16.14 -12.86
CA HIS A 49 17.30 -16.28 -12.85
C HIS A 49 16.66 -14.96 -12.39
N LEU A 50 15.54 -14.60 -13.02
CA LEU A 50 14.77 -13.42 -12.68
C LEU A 50 13.37 -13.83 -12.16
N LEU A 51 13.07 -13.50 -10.91
CA LEU A 51 11.73 -13.61 -10.33
C LEU A 51 11.14 -12.22 -10.11
N THR A 52 10.04 -11.93 -10.76
CA THR A 52 9.30 -10.69 -10.55
C THR A 52 7.98 -10.98 -9.87
N MET A 53 7.65 -10.24 -8.83
CA MET A 53 6.43 -10.39 -8.07
C MET A 53 5.59 -9.12 -8.13
N THR A 54 4.27 -9.26 -8.15
CA THR A 54 3.32 -8.15 -8.07
C THR A 54 2.05 -8.57 -7.34
N ALA A 55 1.53 -7.69 -6.49
CA ALA A 55 0.26 -7.90 -5.83
C ALA A 55 -0.94 -7.48 -6.70
N THR A 56 -0.72 -6.76 -7.80
CA THR A 56 -1.78 -6.36 -8.72
C THR A 56 -1.95 -7.38 -9.82
N PRO A 57 -3.19 -7.90 -10.05
CA PRO A 57 -3.42 -8.78 -11.17
C PRO A 57 -3.14 -8.07 -12.49
N ILE A 58 -2.22 -8.63 -13.27
CA ILE A 58 -1.90 -8.13 -14.61
C ILE A 58 -2.81 -8.84 -15.60
N PRO A 59 -3.62 -8.15 -16.41
CA PRO A 59 -4.43 -8.77 -17.43
C PRO A 59 -3.58 -9.64 -18.36
N ARG A 60 -4.09 -10.81 -18.73
CA ARG A 60 -3.35 -11.81 -19.54
C ARG A 60 -2.85 -11.23 -20.88
N SER A 61 -3.60 -10.31 -21.47
CA SER A 61 -3.21 -9.58 -22.70
C SER A 61 -1.97 -8.70 -22.48
N LEU A 62 -1.86 -8.05 -21.31
CA LEU A 62 -0.73 -7.23 -20.95
C LEU A 62 0.50 -8.08 -20.57
N GLN A 63 0.27 -9.27 -20.00
CA GLN A 63 1.33 -10.25 -19.73
C GLN A 63 2.05 -10.66 -21.01
N LEU A 64 1.31 -11.01 -22.06
CA LEU A 64 1.86 -11.41 -23.34
C LEU A 64 2.59 -10.29 -24.09
N THR A 65 2.15 -9.03 -23.91
CA THR A 65 2.73 -7.89 -24.64
C THR A 65 3.96 -7.30 -23.97
N VAL A 66 3.99 -7.31 -22.62
CA VAL A 66 5.05 -6.67 -21.83
C VAL A 66 6.08 -7.67 -21.32
N PHE A 67 5.69 -8.96 -21.19
CA PHE A 67 6.48 -10.01 -20.53
C PHE A 67 6.50 -11.30 -21.36
N GLY A 68 6.39 -11.21 -22.68
CA GLY A 68 6.21 -12.35 -23.60
C GLY A 68 7.15 -13.54 -23.40
N ASP A 69 8.30 -13.33 -22.75
CA ASP A 69 9.30 -14.35 -22.49
C ASP A 69 9.34 -14.85 -21.03
N LEU A 70 8.33 -14.46 -20.19
CA LEU A 70 8.30 -14.87 -18.79
C LEU A 70 7.18 -15.88 -18.53
N ASP A 71 7.52 -16.96 -17.83
CA ASP A 71 6.53 -17.87 -17.26
C ASP A 71 5.77 -17.21 -16.12
N VAL A 72 4.44 -17.37 -16.08
CA VAL A 72 3.59 -16.74 -15.09
C VAL A 72 2.97 -17.78 -14.17
N SER A 73 3.21 -17.62 -12.88
CA SER A 73 2.55 -18.38 -11.82
C SER A 73 1.63 -17.47 -11.01
N VAL A 74 0.40 -17.92 -10.77
CA VAL A 74 -0.61 -17.16 -10.01
C VAL A 74 -0.87 -17.87 -8.69
N ILE A 75 -0.68 -17.16 -7.58
CA ILE A 75 -1.07 -17.61 -6.24
C ILE A 75 -2.51 -17.13 -6.02
N GLY A 76 -3.49 -18.02 -6.17
CA GLY A 76 -4.93 -17.72 -6.06
C GLY A 76 -5.50 -17.85 -4.66
N GLU A 77 -4.75 -18.42 -3.71
CA GLU A 77 -5.22 -18.69 -2.36
C GLU A 77 -4.79 -17.60 -1.37
N LEU A 78 -5.67 -17.29 -0.44
CA LEU A 78 -5.32 -16.44 0.69
C LEU A 78 -4.51 -17.22 1.72
N PRO A 79 -3.58 -16.59 2.45
CA PRO A 79 -2.92 -17.22 3.59
C PRO A 79 -3.93 -17.76 4.60
N GLN A 80 -3.59 -18.89 5.25
CA GLN A 80 -4.46 -19.48 6.26
C GLN A 80 -4.81 -18.48 7.37
N GLY A 81 -6.09 -18.46 7.75
CA GLY A 81 -6.61 -17.56 8.78
C GLY A 81 -6.94 -16.14 8.31
N ARG A 82 -6.65 -15.79 7.06
CA ARG A 82 -7.01 -14.47 6.52
C ARG A 82 -8.49 -14.46 6.11
N GLN A 83 -9.25 -13.53 6.67
CA GLN A 83 -10.66 -13.34 6.33
C GLN A 83 -10.82 -12.38 5.14
N PRO A 84 -11.88 -12.53 4.31
CA PRO A 84 -12.25 -11.56 3.31
C PRO A 84 -12.52 -10.19 3.96
N ILE A 85 -12.09 -9.12 3.29
CA ILE A 85 -12.34 -7.74 3.74
C ILE A 85 -13.70 -7.30 3.20
N ASP A 86 -14.65 -7.02 4.10
CA ASP A 86 -15.96 -6.46 3.73
C ASP A 86 -15.75 -5.05 3.16
N THR A 87 -16.09 -4.86 1.88
CA THR A 87 -15.84 -3.59 1.19
C THR A 87 -17.17 -2.94 0.84
N ARG A 88 -17.37 -1.71 1.31
CA ARG A 88 -18.62 -0.95 1.14
C ARG A 88 -18.34 0.40 0.51
N VAL A 89 -19.19 0.79 -0.43
CA VAL A 89 -19.21 2.15 -0.97
C VAL A 89 -20.32 2.93 -0.25
N ILE A 90 -19.96 4.10 0.29
CA ILE A 90 -20.91 4.98 0.99
C ILE A 90 -20.83 6.41 0.45
N ARG A 91 -21.91 7.15 0.58
CA ARG A 91 -21.97 8.56 0.19
C ARG A 91 -21.51 9.47 1.31
N GLN A 92 -21.09 10.66 0.94
CA GLN A 92 -20.67 11.68 1.91
C GLN A 92 -21.79 12.02 2.93
N ASN A 93 -23.06 11.92 2.54
CA ASN A 93 -24.20 12.20 3.42
C ASN A 93 -24.44 11.09 4.45
N ASP A 94 -24.02 9.88 4.17
CA ASP A 94 -24.26 8.69 5.01
C ASP A 94 -23.19 8.49 6.11
N LEU A 95 -22.15 9.35 6.15
CA LEU A 95 -21.03 9.22 7.08
C LEU A 95 -21.47 9.18 8.55
N LYS A 96 -22.44 10.03 8.92
CA LYS A 96 -22.92 10.14 10.31
C LYS A 96 -23.64 8.88 10.77
N GLU A 97 -24.41 8.27 9.88
CA GLU A 97 -25.28 7.13 10.20
C GLU A 97 -24.54 5.79 10.06
N GLN A 98 -23.67 5.66 9.07
CA GLN A 98 -23.05 4.38 8.75
C GLN A 98 -21.59 4.28 9.18
N LEU A 99 -20.77 5.31 8.94
CA LEU A 99 -19.33 5.23 9.14
C LEU A 99 -18.90 5.61 10.56
N TYR A 100 -19.35 6.75 11.08
CA TYR A 100 -18.86 7.21 12.39
C TYR A 100 -19.23 6.27 13.56
N PRO A 101 -20.42 5.63 13.59
CA PRO A 101 -20.68 4.58 14.57
C PRO A 101 -19.71 3.40 14.43
N LYS A 102 -19.40 2.98 13.18
CA LYS A 102 -18.47 1.87 12.93
C LYS A 102 -17.04 2.19 13.37
N VAL A 103 -16.57 3.41 13.13
CA VAL A 103 -15.27 3.87 13.63
C VAL A 103 -15.21 3.78 15.16
N ARG A 104 -16.27 4.21 15.87
CA ARG A 104 -16.33 4.12 17.34
C ARG A 104 -16.35 2.67 17.82
N GLU A 105 -17.12 1.82 17.17
CA GLU A 105 -17.20 0.39 17.48
C GLU A 105 -15.82 -0.27 17.38
N GLU A 106 -15.10 -0.07 16.28
CA GLU A 106 -13.79 -0.66 16.06
C GLU A 106 -12.77 -0.19 17.11
N ILE A 107 -12.70 1.12 17.37
CA ILE A 107 -11.74 1.66 18.35
C ILE A 107 -12.09 1.20 19.78
N ASN A 108 -13.39 1.18 20.14
CA ASN A 108 -13.83 0.71 21.47
C ASN A 108 -13.57 -0.79 21.66
N SER A 109 -13.51 -1.56 20.58
CA SER A 109 -13.11 -2.97 20.60
C SER A 109 -11.60 -3.18 20.68
N GLY A 110 -10.82 -2.09 20.78
CA GLY A 110 -9.37 -2.12 20.85
C GLY A 110 -8.68 -2.20 19.49
N HIS A 111 -9.41 -2.03 18.40
CA HIS A 111 -8.85 -2.02 17.05
C HIS A 111 -8.45 -0.63 16.60
N GLN A 112 -7.76 -0.57 15.46
CA GLN A 112 -7.23 0.67 14.90
C GLN A 112 -7.80 0.94 13.51
N VAL A 113 -7.81 2.23 13.13
CA VAL A 113 -8.44 2.72 11.91
C VAL A 113 -7.44 3.47 11.05
N TYR A 114 -7.38 3.12 9.76
CA TYR A 114 -6.76 3.95 8.74
C TYR A 114 -7.80 4.84 8.09
N TRP A 115 -7.47 6.13 7.92
CA TRP A 115 -8.26 7.08 7.16
C TRP A 115 -7.40 7.70 6.05
N ILE A 116 -7.66 7.31 4.82
CA ILE A 116 -6.89 7.77 3.67
C ILE A 116 -7.56 8.96 3.03
N CYS A 117 -6.79 10.04 2.85
CA CYS A 117 -7.19 11.24 2.14
C CYS A 117 -6.40 11.38 0.85
N ARG A 118 -7.02 11.96 -0.16
CA ARG A 118 -6.32 12.28 -1.40
C ARG A 118 -5.25 13.36 -1.15
N ALA A 119 -4.07 13.15 -1.72
CA ALA A 119 -3.09 14.20 -1.88
C ALA A 119 -3.57 15.14 -2.99
N ILE A 120 -3.86 16.41 -2.67
CA ILE A 120 -4.21 17.41 -3.68
C ILE A 120 -2.91 17.99 -4.24
N GLU A 121 -2.58 17.71 -5.49
CA GLU A 121 -1.30 18.07 -6.13
C GLU A 121 -1.24 19.52 -6.63
N ASP A 122 -2.37 20.23 -6.70
CA ASP A 122 -2.50 21.50 -7.43
C ASP A 122 -1.74 22.71 -6.86
N LYS A 123 -1.18 22.62 -5.66
CA LYS A 123 -0.33 23.71 -5.08
C LYS A 123 0.74 23.16 -4.14
N PRO A 124 1.94 23.76 -4.10
CA PRO A 124 2.95 23.42 -3.10
C PRO A 124 2.39 23.59 -1.68
N GLY A 125 2.24 22.49 -0.93
CA GLY A 125 1.68 22.51 0.43
C GLY A 125 0.25 22.00 0.58
N SER A 126 -0.50 21.75 -0.52
CA SER A 126 -1.91 21.33 -0.47
C SER A 126 -2.13 19.93 0.14
N GLU A 127 -1.22 18.97 -0.09
CA GLU A 127 -1.28 17.64 0.56
C GLU A 127 -1.30 17.74 2.09
N THR A 128 -0.39 18.56 2.63
CA THR A 128 -0.28 18.77 4.07
C THR A 128 -1.54 19.44 4.63
N SER A 129 -2.15 20.35 3.87
CA SER A 129 -3.34 21.06 4.32
C SER A 129 -4.57 20.18 4.36
N SER A 130 -4.78 19.30 3.36
CA SER A 130 -5.94 18.41 3.31
C SER A 130 -5.90 17.36 4.43
N VAL A 131 -4.76 16.72 4.66
CA VAL A 131 -4.58 15.76 5.75
C VAL A 131 -4.74 16.42 7.11
N LYS A 132 -4.12 17.58 7.35
CA LYS A 132 -4.26 18.32 8.60
C LYS A 132 -5.69 18.77 8.86
N LYS A 133 -6.38 19.26 7.83
CA LYS A 133 -7.80 19.66 7.94
C LYS A 133 -8.68 18.48 8.30
N GLN A 134 -8.48 17.34 7.63
CA GLN A 134 -9.22 16.13 7.94
C GLN A 134 -8.92 15.61 9.34
N THR A 135 -7.64 15.63 9.76
CA THR A 135 -7.23 15.23 11.11
C THR A 135 -7.93 16.08 12.16
N LYS A 136 -7.92 17.42 12.00
CA LYS A 136 -8.59 18.33 12.93
C LYS A 136 -10.10 18.03 13.02
N LYS A 137 -10.75 17.82 11.87
CA LYS A 137 -12.16 17.45 11.83
C LYS A 137 -12.43 16.13 12.57
N LEU A 138 -11.56 15.13 12.40
CA LEU A 138 -11.73 13.84 13.08
C LEU A 138 -11.40 13.92 14.57
N GLN A 139 -10.45 14.75 15.00
CA GLN A 139 -10.18 15.03 16.42
C GLN A 139 -11.39 15.68 17.10
N GLU A 140 -12.06 16.62 16.41
CA GLU A 140 -13.30 17.24 16.91
C GLU A 140 -14.46 16.24 16.99
N LEU A 141 -14.59 15.31 16.03
CA LEU A 141 -15.62 14.27 15.99
C LEU A 141 -15.39 13.13 16.99
N PHE A 142 -14.12 12.88 17.29
CA PHE A 142 -13.67 11.75 18.10
C PHE A 142 -12.71 12.20 19.22
N PRO A 143 -13.12 13.11 20.12
CA PRO A 143 -12.21 13.75 21.08
C PRO A 143 -11.62 12.80 22.13
N LYS A 144 -12.19 11.59 22.28
CA LYS A 144 -11.72 10.57 23.22
C LYS A 144 -10.59 9.70 22.65
N TYR A 145 -10.37 9.73 21.34
CA TYR A 145 -9.43 8.87 20.64
C TYR A 145 -8.20 9.63 20.19
N LYS A 146 -7.08 8.94 20.12
CA LYS A 146 -5.82 9.50 19.66
C LYS A 146 -5.77 9.46 18.14
N VAL A 147 -5.99 10.63 17.53
CA VAL A 147 -5.95 10.82 16.08
C VAL A 147 -4.67 11.52 15.69
N GLU A 148 -3.87 10.88 14.86
CA GLU A 148 -2.62 11.42 14.31
C GLU A 148 -2.64 11.40 12.79
N PHE A 149 -1.68 12.09 12.17
CA PHE A 149 -1.58 12.12 10.73
C PHE A 149 -0.18 11.79 10.21
N LEU A 150 -0.16 11.32 8.95
CA LEU A 150 1.07 10.99 8.24
C LEU A 150 0.94 11.43 6.77
N HIS A 151 1.98 12.08 6.22
CA HIS A 151 1.99 12.48 4.81
C HIS A 151 3.38 12.36 4.18
N GLY A 152 3.44 12.35 2.84
CA GLY A 152 4.64 12.10 2.06
C GLY A 152 5.83 13.01 2.37
N ARG A 153 5.57 14.26 2.72
CA ARG A 153 6.61 15.30 2.94
C ARG A 153 7.23 15.30 4.34
N MET A 154 6.77 14.43 5.24
CA MET A 154 7.41 14.26 6.54
C MET A 154 8.79 13.64 6.38
N LYS A 155 9.70 13.96 7.30
CA LYS A 155 11.02 13.31 7.35
C LYS A 155 10.86 11.80 7.61
N PRO A 156 11.75 10.96 7.08
CA PRO A 156 11.68 9.52 7.31
C PRO A 156 11.54 9.15 8.79
N ASP A 157 12.39 9.70 9.65
CA ASP A 157 12.40 9.42 11.10
C ASP A 157 11.05 9.78 11.78
N GLU A 158 10.40 10.87 11.34
CA GLU A 158 9.08 11.26 11.84
C GLU A 158 8.00 10.28 11.42
N LYS A 159 8.07 9.80 10.17
CA LYS A 159 7.15 8.78 9.66
C LYS A 159 7.29 7.48 10.42
N ASP A 160 8.52 7.03 10.63
CA ASP A 160 8.83 5.80 11.32
C ASP A 160 8.33 5.85 12.76
N LEU A 161 8.53 6.98 13.47
CA LEU A 161 8.04 7.18 14.82
C LEU A 161 6.51 7.13 14.90
N ILE A 162 5.79 7.75 13.95
CA ILE A 162 4.32 7.74 13.93
C ILE A 162 3.82 6.32 13.62
N MET A 163 4.45 5.63 12.68
CA MET A 163 4.09 4.25 12.34
C MET A 163 4.37 3.29 13.48
N GLU A 164 5.46 3.45 14.22
CA GLU A 164 5.75 2.68 15.44
C GLU A 164 4.69 2.92 16.51
N LYS A 165 4.31 4.18 16.77
CA LYS A 165 3.23 4.51 17.69
C LYS A 165 1.89 3.91 17.27
N PHE A 166 1.60 3.91 15.96
CA PHE A 166 0.39 3.29 15.45
C PHE A 166 0.45 1.77 15.58
N ALA A 167 1.54 1.12 15.18
CA ALA A 167 1.71 -0.32 15.31
C ALA A 167 1.66 -0.82 16.77
N SER A 168 2.13 0.01 17.73
CA SER A 168 2.07 -0.29 19.16
C SER A 168 0.73 0.05 19.83
N GLY A 169 -0.30 0.46 19.10
CA GLY A 169 -1.63 0.78 19.63
C GLY A 169 -1.70 2.11 20.40
N LYS A 170 -0.67 2.97 20.30
CA LYS A 170 -0.68 4.30 20.93
C LYS A 170 -1.48 5.35 20.14
N ILE A 171 -1.86 5.04 18.92
CA ILE A 171 -2.69 5.85 18.04
C ILE A 171 -3.87 4.99 17.63
N ASP A 172 -5.09 5.51 17.78
CA ASP A 172 -6.32 4.78 17.47
C ASP A 172 -6.74 4.96 16.00
N LEU A 173 -6.55 6.17 15.48
CA LEU A 173 -6.91 6.54 14.11
C LEU A 173 -5.75 7.28 13.44
N LEU A 174 -5.28 6.72 12.33
CA LEU A 174 -4.22 7.32 11.52
C LEU A 174 -4.78 7.90 10.22
N VAL A 175 -4.71 9.22 10.10
CA VAL A 175 -5.07 9.94 8.86
C VAL A 175 -3.83 10.03 7.96
N SER A 176 -3.94 9.53 6.73
CA SER A 176 -2.77 9.52 5.85
C SER A 176 -3.13 9.82 4.39
N THR A 177 -2.14 10.21 3.60
CA THR A 177 -2.18 10.08 2.14
C THR A 177 -1.79 8.65 1.74
N THR A 178 -1.66 8.37 0.46
CA THR A 178 -1.27 7.05 -0.10
C THR A 178 0.09 6.51 0.40
N VAL A 179 0.84 7.32 1.17
CA VAL A 179 2.17 6.94 1.73
C VAL A 179 2.14 5.72 2.65
N VAL A 180 0.97 5.33 3.16
CA VAL A 180 0.78 4.08 3.95
C VAL A 180 1.11 2.80 3.13
N GLU A 181 1.40 2.94 1.85
CA GLU A 181 1.91 1.83 1.02
C GLU A 181 3.26 1.27 1.52
N VAL A 182 3.96 1.97 2.42
CA VAL A 182 5.29 1.58 2.91
C VAL A 182 5.18 0.64 4.12
N GLY A 183 5.38 -0.60 3.89
CA GLY A 183 6.06 -1.68 4.62
C GLY A 183 5.65 -2.06 6.06
N VAL A 184 4.97 -1.24 6.84
CA VAL A 184 4.66 -1.60 8.23
C VAL A 184 3.38 -2.44 8.31
N ASN A 185 3.51 -3.62 8.89
CA ASN A 185 2.36 -4.48 9.17
C ASN A 185 1.70 -4.08 10.48
N VAL A 186 0.41 -3.73 10.44
CA VAL A 186 -0.39 -3.40 11.64
C VAL A 186 -1.59 -4.36 11.71
N PRO A 187 -1.42 -5.55 12.32
CA PRO A 187 -2.45 -6.59 12.35
C PRO A 187 -3.73 -6.14 13.06
N ASN A 188 -3.62 -5.20 13.99
CA ASN A 188 -4.74 -4.66 14.77
C ASN A 188 -5.56 -3.58 14.03
N ALA A 189 -5.12 -3.14 12.85
CA ALA A 189 -5.91 -2.24 12.01
C ALA A 189 -6.97 -3.04 11.23
N THR A 190 -8.23 -2.88 11.62
CA THR A 190 -9.37 -3.62 11.07
C THR A 190 -10.26 -2.79 10.17
N LEU A 191 -10.17 -1.46 10.26
CA LEU A 191 -10.99 -0.56 9.45
C LEU A 191 -10.12 0.33 8.57
N MET A 192 -10.41 0.29 7.27
CA MET A 192 -9.86 1.20 6.26
C MET A 192 -10.96 2.13 5.77
N VAL A 193 -10.72 3.42 5.79
CA VAL A 193 -11.59 4.44 5.20
C VAL A 193 -10.83 5.16 4.11
N ILE A 194 -11.39 5.25 2.91
CA ILE A 194 -10.77 5.94 1.77
C ILE A 194 -11.71 7.04 1.31
N SER A 195 -11.32 8.29 1.52
CA SER A 195 -12.05 9.47 1.06
C SER A 195 -11.83 9.71 -0.43
N ASP A 196 -12.85 10.25 -1.11
CA ASP A 196 -12.81 10.58 -2.55
C ASP A 196 -12.36 9.39 -3.40
N ALA A 197 -12.95 8.22 -3.12
CA ALA A 197 -12.52 6.92 -3.66
C ALA A 197 -12.58 6.86 -5.20
N GLU A 198 -13.46 7.63 -5.83
CA GLU A 198 -13.58 7.76 -7.30
C GLU A 198 -12.32 8.31 -7.97
N ASN A 199 -11.45 8.96 -7.20
CA ASN A 199 -10.20 9.54 -7.73
C ASN A 199 -9.00 8.60 -7.63
N TYR A 200 -9.20 7.37 -7.17
CA TYR A 200 -8.14 6.35 -7.10
C TYR A 200 -8.31 5.29 -8.17
N GLY A 201 -7.22 4.83 -8.74
CA GLY A 201 -7.24 3.66 -9.62
C GLY A 201 -7.58 2.38 -8.84
N LEU A 202 -8.24 1.40 -9.51
CA LEU A 202 -8.62 0.13 -8.89
C LEU A 202 -7.46 -0.62 -8.24
N ALA A 203 -6.29 -0.62 -8.88
CA ALA A 203 -5.08 -1.23 -8.33
C ALA A 203 -4.66 -0.58 -7.01
N GLN A 204 -4.75 0.75 -6.94
CA GLN A 204 -4.41 1.51 -5.74
C GLN A 204 -5.41 1.26 -4.62
N LEU A 205 -6.71 1.25 -4.92
CA LEU A 205 -7.75 0.88 -3.95
C LEU A 205 -7.54 -0.52 -3.41
N HIS A 206 -7.17 -1.47 -4.27
CA HIS A 206 -6.86 -2.84 -3.87
C HIS A 206 -5.65 -2.91 -2.92
N GLN A 207 -4.58 -2.18 -3.20
CA GLN A 207 -3.40 -2.10 -2.34
C GLN A 207 -3.70 -1.47 -0.98
N LEU A 208 -4.44 -0.36 -0.96
CA LEU A 208 -4.87 0.31 0.27
C LEU A 208 -5.76 -0.61 1.11
N ARG A 209 -6.78 -1.23 0.50
CA ARG A 209 -7.63 -2.22 1.15
C ARG A 209 -6.82 -3.35 1.79
N GLY A 210 -5.80 -3.83 1.11
CA GLY A 210 -4.91 -4.90 1.60
C GLY A 210 -4.03 -4.53 2.80
N ARG A 211 -4.09 -3.28 3.28
CA ARG A 211 -3.39 -2.85 4.51
C ARG A 211 -4.13 -3.24 5.78
N VAL A 212 -5.41 -3.53 5.71
CA VAL A 212 -6.20 -4.13 6.79
C VAL A 212 -6.43 -5.62 6.53
N GLY A 213 -7.00 -6.35 7.48
CA GLY A 213 -7.25 -7.78 7.36
C GLY A 213 -5.97 -8.62 7.43
N ARG A 214 -4.97 -8.16 8.17
CA ARG A 214 -3.70 -8.87 8.37
C ARG A 214 -3.62 -9.60 9.69
N GLY A 215 -4.63 -9.41 10.54
CA GLY A 215 -4.86 -10.15 11.78
C GLY A 215 -5.96 -11.19 11.63
N SER A 216 -6.38 -11.79 12.75
CA SER A 216 -7.48 -12.76 12.84
C SER A 216 -8.86 -12.11 12.91
N ALA A 217 -8.94 -10.81 13.24
CA ALA A 217 -10.19 -10.07 13.33
C ALA A 217 -10.76 -9.78 11.95
N SER A 218 -12.11 -9.80 11.84
CA SER A 218 -12.80 -9.37 10.63
C SER A 218 -12.51 -7.92 10.32
N SER A 219 -12.33 -7.60 9.05
CA SER A 219 -11.92 -6.26 8.63
C SER A 219 -12.85 -5.69 7.58
N CYS A 220 -12.99 -4.35 7.60
CA CYS A 220 -13.86 -3.61 6.69
C CYS A 220 -13.08 -2.54 5.95
N CYS A 221 -13.54 -2.23 4.73
CA CYS A 221 -13.04 -1.11 3.93
C CYS A 221 -14.23 -0.26 3.46
N TYR A 222 -14.25 1.01 3.84
CA TYR A 222 -15.26 1.97 3.40
C TYR A 222 -14.67 2.90 2.34
N LEU A 223 -15.27 2.90 1.18
CA LEU A 223 -14.96 3.78 0.07
C LEU A 223 -15.98 4.93 0.07
N ILE A 224 -15.53 6.15 0.39
CA ILE A 224 -16.39 7.33 0.39
C ILE A 224 -16.33 7.94 -1.00
N SER A 225 -17.49 8.06 -1.66
CA SER A 225 -17.61 8.69 -2.97
C SER A 225 -18.54 9.89 -2.90
N ALA A 226 -18.18 10.95 -3.61
CA ALA A 226 -19.03 12.11 -3.86
C ALA A 226 -19.97 11.88 -5.06
N SER A 227 -19.68 10.87 -5.90
CA SER A 227 -20.46 10.58 -7.12
C SER A 227 -21.80 9.95 -6.78
N GLU A 228 -22.86 10.41 -7.46
CA GLU A 228 -24.23 9.84 -7.40
C GLU A 228 -24.43 8.64 -8.36
N LYS A 229 -23.36 8.18 -9.02
CA LYS A 229 -23.43 7.11 -10.03
C LYS A 229 -22.91 5.79 -9.47
#